data_2824772902243d6d5143555ff604fcb8
#
_entry.id   2824772902243d6d5143555ff604fcb8
#
_cell.length_a   1.000
_cell.length_b   1.000
_cell.length_c   1.000
_cell.angle_alpha   90.00
_cell.angle_beta   90.00
_cell.angle_gamma   90.00
#
_symmetry.space_group_name_H-M   'P 1'
#
loop_
_entity.id
_entity.type
_entity.pdbx_description
1 polymer ?
#
loop_
_entity_poly.entity_id
_entity_poly.type
_entity_poly.pdbx_seq_one_letter_code
_entity_poly.pdbx_strand_id
1 'polypeptide(L)'
;MLACPGRLLTTIVLLLGSLAVQAKPSAEEHWQCPASLNSELPTLEAGTLQLCDTLRSAKAVVIVNTASLCGYTPQFKGLEALYQRFKDQGLLVLGVPTADFGNQEYSDSKRTAKVCHANFGVSFPVFHRGCIRCDSPHPLLTLAQDSSGISPSWNFFKTVFDPQTGIGQTFPSAVTPLSEELVNAVTAILDQ
;
A
#
# COMPACT_ATOMS: atom_id res chain seq x y z
N MET A 1 79.76 -50.66 15.71
CA MET A 1 78.82 -50.33 14.66
C MET A 1 77.60 -49.61 15.32
N LEU A 2 77.59 -48.30 15.34
CA LEU A 2 76.57 -47.51 16.02
C LEU A 2 75.43 -47.13 15.02
N ALA A 3 74.22 -47.52 15.37
CA ALA A 3 73.00 -47.13 14.64
C ALA A 3 72.49 -45.78 15.11
N CYS A 4 72.28 -44.87 14.22
CA CYS A 4 71.73 -43.54 14.45
C CYS A 4 70.17 -43.60 14.46
N PRO A 5 69.47 -43.02 15.46
CA PRO A 5 68.00 -42.97 15.42
C PRO A 5 67.54 -41.75 14.65
N GLY A 6 66.68 -42.02 13.62
CA GLY A 6 66.03 -40.99 12.87
C GLY A 6 64.97 -40.22 13.67
N ARG A 7 65.03 -38.89 13.63
CA ARG A 7 63.99 -37.99 14.18
C ARG A 7 62.84 -37.90 13.25
N LEU A 8 61.68 -38.35 13.70
CA LEU A 8 60.41 -38.09 13.02
C LEU A 8 59.98 -36.64 13.32
N LEU A 9 59.99 -35.79 12.32
CA LEU A 9 59.41 -34.43 12.39
C LEU A 9 57.91 -34.54 12.13
N THR A 10 57.12 -34.38 13.17
CA THR A 10 55.66 -34.31 13.08
C THR A 10 55.25 -32.91 12.66
N THR A 11 54.85 -32.73 11.41
CA THR A 11 54.37 -31.46 10.92
C THR A 11 52.92 -31.27 11.39
N ILE A 12 52.70 -30.35 12.33
CA ILE A 12 51.37 -29.93 12.78
C ILE A 12 50.81 -28.93 11.73
N VAL A 13 49.84 -29.37 10.93
CA VAL A 13 49.09 -28.50 10.03
C VAL A 13 48.00 -27.82 10.87
N LEU A 14 48.20 -26.54 11.18
CA LEU A 14 47.19 -25.68 11.77
C LEU A 14 46.14 -25.33 10.67
N LEU A 15 44.99 -25.99 10.72
CA LEU A 15 43.78 -25.58 9.95
C LEU A 15 43.23 -24.32 10.58
N LEU A 16 43.58 -23.17 10.01
CA LEU A 16 42.88 -21.90 10.26
C LEU A 16 41.49 -21.96 9.63
N GLY A 17 40.51 -22.38 10.42
CA GLY A 17 39.11 -22.29 10.04
C GLY A 17 38.72 -20.82 9.93
N SER A 18 38.53 -20.33 8.67
CA SER A 18 37.88 -19.05 8.41
C SER A 18 36.46 -19.11 8.89
N LEU A 19 36.16 -18.52 10.05
CA LEU A 19 34.82 -18.18 10.47
C LEU A 19 34.29 -17.12 9.46
N ALA A 20 33.54 -17.55 8.46
CA ALA A 20 32.77 -16.66 7.66
C ALA A 20 31.72 -16.00 8.59
N VAL A 21 31.99 -14.78 8.99
CA VAL A 21 30.99 -13.93 9.63
C VAL A 21 29.92 -13.69 8.56
N GLN A 22 28.82 -14.43 8.64
CA GLN A 22 27.63 -14.13 7.88
C GLN A 22 27.14 -12.76 8.34
N ALA A 23 27.32 -11.75 7.49
CA ALA A 23 26.74 -10.45 7.67
C ALA A 23 25.22 -10.67 7.84
N LYS A 24 24.68 -10.27 9.00
CA LYS A 24 23.24 -10.13 9.20
C LYS A 24 22.73 -9.29 8.03
N PRO A 25 21.64 -9.68 7.32
CA PRO A 25 21.04 -8.78 6.34
C PRO A 25 20.74 -7.48 7.06
N SER A 26 21.27 -6.38 6.54
CA SER A 26 21.00 -5.05 7.05
C SER A 26 19.48 -4.85 7.00
N ALA A 27 18.88 -4.61 8.16
CA ALA A 27 17.50 -4.16 8.27
C ALA A 27 17.40 -2.83 7.52
N GLU A 28 16.85 -2.86 6.31
CA GLU A 28 16.35 -1.76 5.48
C GLU A 28 16.14 -2.23 4.04
N GLU A 29 15.46 -3.35 3.87
CA GLU A 29 14.79 -3.58 2.60
C GLU A 29 13.46 -2.80 2.65
N HIS A 30 13.59 -1.48 2.66
CA HIS A 30 12.48 -0.56 2.55
C HIS A 30 11.79 -0.79 1.21
N TRP A 31 10.46 -0.92 1.20
CA TRP A 31 9.71 -1.08 -0.04
C TRP A 31 10.14 -0.02 -1.09
N GLN A 32 10.56 -0.48 -2.24
CA GLN A 32 10.95 0.39 -3.33
C GLN A 32 9.72 0.72 -4.16
N CYS A 33 9.40 2.01 -4.26
CA CYS A 33 8.28 2.45 -5.10
C CYS A 33 8.52 2.02 -6.56
N PRO A 34 7.65 1.19 -7.16
CA PRO A 34 7.81 0.75 -8.53
C PRO A 34 7.82 1.92 -9.52
N ALA A 35 8.56 1.79 -10.62
CA ALA A 35 8.61 2.82 -11.66
C ALA A 35 7.22 3.16 -12.24
N SER A 36 6.28 2.21 -12.25
CA SER A 36 4.88 2.41 -12.66
C SER A 36 4.10 3.37 -11.78
N LEU A 37 4.54 3.58 -10.52
CA LEU A 37 3.97 4.55 -9.58
C LEU A 37 4.71 5.90 -9.58
N ASN A 38 5.83 6.01 -10.30
CA ASN A 38 6.58 7.27 -10.38
C ASN A 38 5.94 8.24 -11.38
N SER A 39 4.71 8.63 -11.10
CA SER A 39 3.90 9.51 -11.95
C SER A 39 3.11 10.51 -11.10
N GLU A 40 2.82 11.65 -11.70
CA GLU A 40 1.87 12.62 -11.16
C GLU A 40 0.47 12.30 -11.68
N LEU A 41 -0.48 12.19 -10.78
CA LEU A 41 -1.88 11.94 -11.14
C LEU A 41 -2.78 13.07 -10.65
N PRO A 42 -3.75 13.50 -11.49
CA PRO A 42 -4.67 14.56 -11.13
C PRO A 42 -5.68 14.09 -10.08
N THR A 43 -5.96 14.99 -9.12
CA THR A 43 -7.02 14.82 -8.11
C THR A 43 -8.26 15.62 -8.48
N LEU A 44 -9.38 15.31 -7.84
CA LEU A 44 -10.65 16.02 -8.04
C LEU A 44 -10.63 17.44 -7.46
N GLU A 45 -9.76 17.66 -6.46
CA GLU A 45 -9.45 18.99 -5.96
C GLU A 45 -8.45 19.65 -6.88
N ALA A 46 -8.40 20.47 -7.56
CA ALA A 46 -7.40 21.09 -8.43
C ALA A 46 -5.94 20.83 -7.98
N GLY A 47 -5.26 19.99 -8.72
CA GLY A 47 -3.85 19.68 -8.48
C GLY A 47 -3.46 18.27 -8.92
N THR A 48 -2.20 17.94 -8.71
CA THR A 48 -1.63 16.61 -8.95
C THR A 48 -0.93 16.10 -7.70
N LEU A 49 -0.87 14.79 -7.53
CA LEU A 49 -0.05 14.14 -6.51
C LEU A 49 0.99 13.24 -7.17
N GLN A 50 2.24 13.40 -6.75
CA GLN A 50 3.31 12.48 -7.10
C GLN A 50 3.18 11.23 -6.22
N LEU A 51 2.83 10.09 -6.85
CA LEU A 51 2.40 8.92 -6.09
C LEU A 51 3.49 8.36 -5.17
N CYS A 52 4.72 8.23 -5.67
CA CYS A 52 5.81 7.68 -4.86
C CYS A 52 6.08 8.52 -3.61
N ASP A 53 6.13 9.84 -3.75
CA ASP A 53 6.40 10.73 -2.63
C ASP A 53 5.21 10.74 -1.66
N THR A 54 3.99 10.72 -2.19
CA THR A 54 2.76 10.63 -1.40
C THR A 54 2.72 9.35 -0.56
N LEU A 55 3.03 8.20 -1.16
CA LEU A 55 3.04 6.92 -0.45
C LEU A 55 4.16 6.85 0.61
N ARG A 56 5.35 7.35 0.29
CA ARG A 56 6.49 7.38 1.23
C ARG A 56 6.27 8.32 2.41
N SER A 57 5.44 9.34 2.27
CA SER A 57 5.14 10.29 3.35
C SER A 57 4.20 9.73 4.40
N ALA A 58 3.51 8.62 4.12
CA ALA A 58 2.55 7.98 5.01
C ALA A 58 3.15 6.79 5.75
N LYS A 59 2.68 6.53 6.97
CA LYS A 59 2.95 5.29 7.70
C LYS A 59 2.03 4.16 7.24
N ALA A 60 0.75 4.46 7.05
CA ALA A 60 -0.26 3.53 6.56
C ALA A 60 -1.09 4.19 5.46
N VAL A 61 -1.50 3.42 4.45
CA VAL A 61 -2.34 3.92 3.36
C VAL A 61 -3.58 3.06 3.20
N VAL A 62 -4.75 3.67 3.10
CA VAL A 62 -5.98 3.00 2.68
C VAL A 62 -6.29 3.40 1.23
N ILE A 63 -6.20 2.45 0.32
CA ILE A 63 -6.57 2.63 -1.08
C ILE A 63 -7.98 2.08 -1.27
N VAL A 64 -8.89 2.88 -1.84
CA VAL A 64 -10.28 2.48 -2.03
C VAL A 64 -10.76 2.78 -3.45
N ASN A 65 -11.32 1.78 -4.13
CA ASN A 65 -12.02 1.98 -5.39
C ASN A 65 -13.45 2.44 -5.14
N THR A 66 -13.74 3.70 -5.46
CA THR A 66 -15.01 4.34 -5.14
C THR A 66 -15.98 4.39 -6.32
N ALA A 67 -17.23 4.71 -6.04
CA ALA A 67 -18.25 5.00 -7.06
C ALA A 67 -19.33 5.93 -6.49
N SER A 68 -19.80 6.89 -7.32
CA SER A 68 -20.75 7.94 -6.90
C SER A 68 -22.20 7.49 -6.80
N LEU A 69 -22.57 6.40 -7.50
CA LEU A 69 -23.94 5.91 -7.66
C LEU A 69 -24.15 4.51 -7.08
N CYS A 70 -23.28 4.09 -6.18
CA CYS A 70 -23.28 2.77 -5.57
C CYS A 70 -24.08 2.77 -4.26
N GLY A 71 -24.70 1.63 -3.91
CA GLY A 71 -25.29 1.45 -2.58
C GLY A 71 -24.30 1.60 -1.42
N TYR A 72 -22.99 1.42 -1.69
CA TYR A 72 -21.91 1.61 -0.73
C TYR A 72 -21.36 3.05 -0.67
N THR A 73 -21.83 3.98 -1.50
CA THR A 73 -21.39 5.40 -1.51
C THR A 73 -21.47 6.06 -0.12
N PRO A 74 -22.44 5.75 0.76
CA PRO A 74 -22.46 6.26 2.12
C PRO A 74 -21.21 5.92 2.96
N GLN A 75 -20.38 4.94 2.56
CA GLN A 75 -19.12 4.64 3.23
C GLN A 75 -18.09 5.77 3.14
N PHE A 76 -18.25 6.76 2.27
CA PHE A 76 -17.42 7.96 2.29
C PHE A 76 -17.41 8.64 3.67
N LYS A 77 -18.54 8.65 4.40
CA LYS A 77 -18.58 9.19 5.77
C LYS A 77 -17.65 8.43 6.73
N GLY A 78 -17.65 7.11 6.62
CA GLY A 78 -16.80 6.26 7.44
C GLY A 78 -15.32 6.38 7.05
N LEU A 79 -15.01 6.51 5.75
CA LEU A 79 -13.64 6.74 5.26
C LEU A 79 -13.11 8.09 5.75
N GLU A 80 -13.93 9.13 5.67
CA GLU A 80 -13.58 10.46 6.19
C GLU A 80 -13.34 10.42 7.71
N ALA A 81 -14.22 9.77 8.45
CA ALA A 81 -14.05 9.62 9.89
C ALA A 81 -12.79 8.82 10.25
N LEU A 82 -12.46 7.77 9.51
CA LEU A 82 -11.22 7.01 9.66
C LEU A 82 -10.00 7.90 9.39
N TYR A 83 -10.03 8.65 8.29
CA TYR A 83 -8.97 9.58 7.93
C TYR A 83 -8.75 10.64 9.00
N GLN A 84 -9.80 11.34 9.42
CA GLN A 84 -9.71 12.36 10.46
C GLN A 84 -9.19 11.81 11.80
N ARG A 85 -9.54 10.57 12.14
CA ARG A 85 -9.08 9.91 13.37
C ARG A 85 -7.58 9.63 13.38
N PHE A 86 -6.97 9.29 12.24
CA PHE A 86 -5.62 8.75 12.18
C PHE A 86 -4.64 9.53 11.30
N LYS A 87 -5.07 10.58 10.57
CA LYS A 87 -4.19 11.35 9.67
C LYS A 87 -2.97 11.95 10.39
N ASP A 88 -3.16 12.45 11.62
CA ASP A 88 -2.08 13.03 12.40
C ASP A 88 -1.10 11.96 12.96
N GLN A 89 -1.47 10.70 12.87
CA GLN A 89 -0.64 9.55 13.19
C GLN A 89 0.08 8.97 11.96
N GLY A 90 -0.21 9.49 10.77
CA GLY A 90 0.41 9.09 9.51
C GLY A 90 -0.47 8.24 8.60
N LEU A 91 -1.78 8.15 8.86
CA LEU A 91 -2.71 7.51 7.92
C LEU A 91 -2.98 8.43 6.73
N LEU A 92 -2.88 7.87 5.53
CA LEU A 92 -3.37 8.44 4.28
C LEU A 92 -4.53 7.60 3.75
N VAL A 93 -5.59 8.25 3.26
CA VAL A 93 -6.68 7.61 2.52
C VAL A 93 -6.65 8.12 1.09
N LEU A 94 -6.72 7.23 0.11
CA LEU A 94 -6.68 7.56 -1.32
C LEU A 94 -7.88 6.94 -2.03
N GLY A 95 -8.75 7.77 -2.59
CA GLY A 95 -9.93 7.35 -3.33
C GLY A 95 -9.69 7.33 -4.84
N VAL A 96 -10.04 6.25 -5.52
CA VAL A 96 -10.00 6.14 -6.99
C VAL A 96 -11.37 5.77 -7.51
N PRO A 97 -12.12 6.72 -8.09
CA PRO A 97 -13.42 6.44 -8.70
C PRO A 97 -13.28 5.51 -9.91
N THR A 98 -14.14 4.50 -10.02
CA THR A 98 -14.17 3.59 -11.17
C THR A 98 -15.58 3.24 -11.60
N ALA A 99 -15.79 3.06 -12.91
CA ALA A 99 -17.05 2.60 -13.49
C ALA A 99 -17.08 1.10 -13.78
N ASP A 100 -16.02 0.35 -13.42
CA ASP A 100 -15.85 -1.06 -13.76
C ASP A 100 -16.95 -1.97 -13.20
N PHE A 101 -17.60 -1.53 -12.13
CA PHE A 101 -18.62 -2.30 -11.43
C PHE A 101 -19.99 -1.62 -11.56
N GLY A 102 -20.81 -2.17 -12.44
CA GLY A 102 -22.19 -1.70 -12.65
C GLY A 102 -22.30 -0.32 -13.29
N ASN A 103 -21.22 0.24 -13.84
CA ASN A 103 -21.17 1.58 -14.44
C ASN A 103 -21.72 2.67 -13.49
N GLN A 104 -21.35 2.58 -12.20
CA GLN A 104 -21.89 3.41 -11.12
C GLN A 104 -21.03 4.66 -10.83
N GLU A 105 -20.23 5.13 -11.78
CA GLU A 105 -19.44 6.34 -11.64
C GLU A 105 -19.66 7.29 -12.80
N TYR A 106 -19.69 8.59 -12.52
CA TYR A 106 -19.83 9.62 -13.53
C TYR A 106 -18.61 9.71 -14.46
N SER A 107 -18.82 10.08 -15.70
CA SER A 107 -17.74 10.47 -16.61
C SER A 107 -17.24 11.89 -16.35
N ASP A 108 -18.04 12.72 -15.68
CA ASP A 108 -17.75 14.11 -15.34
C ASP A 108 -17.16 14.21 -13.93
N SER A 109 -15.87 14.54 -13.84
CA SER A 109 -15.14 14.69 -12.57
C SER A 109 -15.76 15.74 -11.64
N LYS A 110 -16.43 16.78 -12.16
CA LYS A 110 -17.11 17.78 -11.32
C LYS A 110 -18.29 17.18 -10.57
N ARG A 111 -19.01 16.25 -11.21
CA ARG A 111 -20.12 15.54 -10.56
C ARG A 111 -19.59 14.60 -9.49
N THR A 112 -18.52 13.87 -9.75
CA THR A 112 -17.85 13.02 -8.77
C THR A 112 -17.35 13.85 -7.59
N ALA A 113 -16.67 14.98 -7.84
CA ALA A 113 -16.19 15.90 -6.80
C ALA A 113 -17.36 16.43 -5.93
N LYS A 114 -18.50 16.77 -6.54
CA LYS A 114 -19.69 17.19 -5.79
C LYS A 114 -20.18 16.08 -4.84
N VAL A 115 -20.19 14.83 -5.26
CA VAL A 115 -20.56 13.71 -4.39
C VAL A 115 -19.57 13.59 -3.25
N CYS A 116 -18.27 13.49 -3.53
CA CYS A 116 -17.24 13.28 -2.49
C CYS A 116 -17.20 14.45 -1.51
N HIS A 117 -17.01 15.68 -2.01
CA HIS A 117 -16.71 16.83 -1.15
C HIS A 117 -17.99 17.50 -0.62
N ALA A 118 -18.97 17.85 -1.50
CA ALA A 118 -20.13 18.60 -1.05
C ALA A 118 -21.14 17.73 -0.27
N ASN A 119 -21.35 16.47 -0.69
CA ASN A 119 -22.37 15.62 -0.04
C ASN A 119 -21.81 14.84 1.16
N PHE A 120 -20.54 14.42 1.12
CA PHE A 120 -19.94 13.58 2.15
C PHE A 120 -18.82 14.24 2.95
N GLY A 121 -18.39 15.45 2.57
CA GLY A 121 -17.35 16.20 3.29
C GLY A 121 -15.97 15.57 3.23
N VAL A 122 -15.69 14.77 2.18
CA VAL A 122 -14.39 14.10 2.02
C VAL A 122 -13.28 15.13 1.92
N SER A 123 -12.24 14.97 2.73
CA SER A 123 -11.05 15.83 2.76
C SER A 123 -9.76 15.08 2.42
N PHE A 124 -9.80 13.75 2.30
CA PHE A 124 -8.67 12.98 1.77
C PHE A 124 -8.63 13.04 0.23
N PRO A 125 -7.46 12.83 -0.40
CA PRO A 125 -7.33 12.91 -1.85
C PRO A 125 -8.20 11.89 -2.59
N VAL A 126 -8.93 12.37 -3.60
CA VAL A 126 -9.67 11.53 -4.55
C VAL A 126 -9.17 11.86 -5.95
N PHE A 127 -8.75 10.84 -6.67
CA PHE A 127 -8.22 10.98 -8.02
C PHE A 127 -9.31 11.12 -9.08
N HIS A 128 -8.93 11.51 -10.29
CA HIS A 128 -9.80 11.37 -11.44
C HIS A 128 -10.15 9.89 -11.66
N ARG A 129 -11.29 9.66 -12.32
CA ARG A 129 -11.77 8.30 -12.60
C ARG A 129 -10.72 7.47 -13.32
N GLY A 130 -10.41 6.32 -12.73
CA GLY A 130 -9.57 5.29 -13.30
C GLY A 130 -10.35 4.03 -13.66
N CYS A 131 -9.64 2.97 -13.99
CA CYS A 131 -10.17 1.64 -14.23
C CYS A 131 -9.26 0.58 -13.61
N ILE A 132 -9.81 -0.60 -13.36
CA ILE A 132 -9.09 -1.80 -12.94
C ILE A 132 -9.01 -2.78 -14.13
N ARG A 133 -10.11 -2.86 -14.90
CA ARG A 133 -10.33 -3.86 -15.96
C ARG A 133 -10.17 -3.25 -17.34
N CYS A 134 -9.03 -2.66 -17.62
CA CYS A 134 -8.70 -2.03 -18.90
C CYS A 134 -7.23 -2.22 -19.23
N ASP A 135 -6.81 -1.83 -20.42
CA ASP A 135 -5.44 -1.98 -20.91
C ASP A 135 -4.42 -1.12 -20.14
N SER A 136 -4.88 -0.05 -19.51
CA SER A 136 -4.05 0.84 -18.68
C SER A 136 -4.72 1.10 -17.33
N PRO A 137 -4.64 0.15 -16.39
CA PRO A 137 -5.25 0.29 -15.08
C PRO A 137 -4.67 1.47 -14.29
N HIS A 138 -5.47 2.03 -13.39
CA HIS A 138 -5.01 3.10 -12.51
C HIS A 138 -3.91 2.57 -11.57
N PRO A 139 -2.72 3.21 -11.50
CA PRO A 139 -1.55 2.68 -10.79
C PRO A 139 -1.80 2.32 -9.33
N LEU A 140 -2.61 3.11 -8.59
CA LEU A 140 -2.97 2.78 -7.20
C LEU A 140 -3.86 1.53 -7.10
N LEU A 141 -4.74 1.29 -8.05
CA LEU A 141 -5.59 0.10 -8.04
C LEU A 141 -4.78 -1.16 -8.39
N THR A 142 -3.78 -1.01 -9.26
CA THR A 142 -2.79 -2.05 -9.52
C THR A 142 -1.97 -2.34 -8.26
N LEU A 143 -1.45 -1.30 -7.58
CA LEU A 143 -0.73 -1.46 -6.31
C LEU A 143 -1.57 -2.19 -5.26
N ALA A 144 -2.84 -1.79 -5.08
CA ALA A 144 -3.74 -2.44 -4.13
C ALA A 144 -3.93 -3.93 -4.43
N GLN A 145 -4.06 -4.28 -5.70
CA GLN A 145 -4.18 -5.67 -6.14
C GLN A 145 -2.87 -6.45 -5.93
N ASP A 146 -1.75 -5.90 -6.37
CA ASP A 146 -0.46 -6.61 -6.35
C ASP A 146 0.05 -6.81 -4.92
N SER A 147 -0.14 -5.80 -4.04
CA SER A 147 0.30 -5.87 -2.64
C SER A 147 -0.49 -6.88 -1.80
N SER A 148 -1.77 -7.11 -2.14
CA SER A 148 -2.65 -8.00 -1.38
C SER A 148 -2.94 -9.34 -2.08
N GLY A 149 -2.64 -9.47 -3.37
CA GLY A 149 -3.03 -10.60 -4.21
C GLY A 149 -4.53 -10.68 -4.49
N ILE A 150 -5.32 -9.64 -4.13
CA ILE A 150 -6.79 -9.64 -4.25
C ILE A 150 -7.24 -8.52 -5.18
N SER A 151 -7.89 -8.89 -6.30
CA SER A 151 -8.54 -7.94 -7.20
C SER A 151 -9.93 -7.58 -6.67
N PRO A 152 -10.30 -6.27 -6.65
CA PRO A 152 -11.65 -5.87 -6.30
C PRO A 152 -12.70 -6.54 -7.19
N SER A 153 -13.76 -7.05 -6.59
CA SER A 153 -14.91 -7.65 -7.30
C SER A 153 -16.13 -6.73 -7.32
N TRP A 154 -16.11 -5.65 -6.55
CA TRP A 154 -17.15 -4.62 -6.51
C TRP A 154 -16.57 -3.26 -6.10
N ASN A 155 -17.41 -2.21 -6.09
CA ASN A 155 -17.05 -0.88 -5.59
C ASN A 155 -16.83 -0.90 -4.06
N PHE A 156 -16.01 0.00 -3.56
CA PHE A 156 -15.66 0.15 -2.13
C PHE A 156 -14.94 -1.07 -1.53
N PHE A 157 -14.13 -1.78 -2.31
CA PHE A 157 -13.03 -2.57 -1.76
C PHE A 157 -11.99 -1.62 -1.18
N LYS A 158 -11.43 -1.97 -0.04
CA LYS A 158 -10.42 -1.18 0.67
C LYS A 158 -9.18 -2.03 0.87
N THR A 159 -8.02 -1.53 0.46
CA THR A 159 -6.73 -2.16 0.74
C THR A 159 -5.98 -1.30 1.73
N VAL A 160 -5.72 -1.83 2.91
CA VAL A 160 -4.78 -1.26 3.89
C VAL A 160 -3.39 -1.68 3.46
N PHE A 161 -2.56 -0.72 3.10
CA PHE A 161 -1.22 -0.92 2.53
C PHE A 161 -0.16 -0.34 3.46
N ASP A 162 0.88 -1.11 3.69
CA ASP A 162 2.07 -0.71 4.43
C ASP A 162 3.17 -0.25 3.45
N PRO A 163 3.51 1.04 3.40
CA PRO A 163 4.55 1.55 2.50
C PRO A 163 5.96 1.13 2.89
N GLN A 164 6.18 0.54 4.05
CA GLN A 164 7.49 0.06 4.47
C GLN A 164 7.77 -1.34 3.93
N THR A 165 6.78 -2.21 4.05
CA THR A 165 6.90 -3.62 3.64
C THR A 165 6.42 -3.90 2.23
N GLY A 166 5.58 -3.01 1.68
CA GLY A 166 4.90 -3.22 0.39
C GLY A 166 3.75 -4.22 0.46
N ILE A 167 3.33 -4.62 1.66
CA ILE A 167 2.26 -5.60 1.87
C ILE A 167 0.92 -4.89 2.04
N GLY A 168 -0.12 -5.44 1.42
CA GLY A 168 -1.50 -4.98 1.53
C GLY A 168 -2.43 -6.04 2.10
N GLN A 169 -3.47 -5.58 2.79
CA GLN A 169 -4.61 -6.40 3.21
C GLN A 169 -5.89 -5.81 2.63
N THR A 170 -6.62 -6.59 1.83
CA THR A 170 -7.84 -6.13 1.15
C THR A 170 -9.10 -6.60 1.85
N PHE A 171 -10.03 -5.68 2.01
CA PHE A 171 -11.34 -5.85 2.63
C PHE A 171 -12.46 -5.65 1.61
N PRO A 172 -13.47 -6.52 1.55
CA PRO A 172 -14.58 -6.40 0.62
C PRO A 172 -15.50 -5.22 0.97
N SER A 173 -16.41 -4.89 0.05
CA SER A 173 -17.34 -3.76 0.17
C SER A 173 -18.16 -3.78 1.47
N ALA A 174 -18.56 -4.97 1.93
CA ALA A 174 -19.38 -5.14 3.14
C ALA A 174 -18.66 -4.74 4.43
N VAL A 175 -17.32 -4.82 4.46
CA VAL A 175 -16.51 -4.37 5.60
C VAL A 175 -16.54 -2.85 5.64
N THR A 176 -17.12 -2.29 6.69
CA THR A 176 -17.21 -0.82 6.81
C THR A 176 -15.89 -0.20 7.24
N PRO A 177 -15.61 1.07 6.87
CA PRO A 177 -14.33 1.70 7.18
C PRO A 177 -14.00 1.82 8.68
N LEU A 178 -15.00 1.80 9.55
CA LEU A 178 -14.83 1.87 11.00
C LEU A 178 -15.05 0.51 11.69
N SER A 179 -15.14 -0.59 10.94
CA SER A 179 -15.18 -1.93 11.54
C SER A 179 -13.90 -2.22 12.31
N GLU A 180 -14.02 -3.03 13.35
CA GLU A 180 -12.89 -3.43 14.18
C GLU A 180 -11.75 -4.04 13.34
N GLU A 181 -12.08 -4.91 12.39
CA GLU A 181 -11.09 -5.58 11.55
C GLU A 181 -10.27 -4.61 10.67
N LEU A 182 -10.92 -3.58 10.08
CA LEU A 182 -10.22 -2.61 9.26
C LEU A 182 -9.42 -1.63 10.12
N VAL A 183 -10.00 -1.17 11.24
CA VAL A 183 -9.30 -0.29 12.19
C VAL A 183 -8.07 -1.00 12.75
N ASN A 184 -8.17 -2.28 13.14
CA ASN A 184 -7.04 -3.05 13.65
C ASN A 184 -5.94 -3.22 12.59
N ALA A 185 -6.28 -3.42 11.32
CA ALA A 185 -5.28 -3.48 10.26
C ALA A 185 -4.54 -2.14 10.09
N VAL A 186 -5.24 -1.02 10.19
CA VAL A 186 -4.63 0.32 10.14
C VAL A 186 -3.72 0.56 11.35
N THR A 187 -4.21 0.31 12.56
CA THR A 187 -3.43 0.56 13.78
C THR A 187 -2.22 -0.34 13.90
N ALA A 188 -2.31 -1.59 13.43
CA ALA A 188 -1.17 -2.51 13.41
C ALA A 188 0.03 -1.98 12.59
N ILE A 189 -0.21 -1.15 11.58
CA ILE A 189 0.85 -0.49 10.81
C ILE A 189 1.30 0.82 11.49
N LEU A 190 0.34 1.62 12.01
CA LEU A 190 0.65 2.91 12.63
C LEU A 190 1.49 2.78 13.90
N ASP A 191 1.36 1.65 14.61
CA ASP A 191 2.03 1.36 15.90
C ASP A 191 3.44 0.75 15.73
N GLN A 192 3.91 0.53 14.49
CA GLN A 192 5.27 0.08 14.18
C GLN A 192 6.28 1.24 14.27
#